data_5a52da67072360944b7bc0c4fd53b924
#
_entry.id   5a52da67072360944b7bc0c4fd53b924
#
_cell.length_a   1.000
_cell.length_b   1.000
_cell.length_c   1.000
_cell.angle_alpha   90.00
_cell.angle_beta   90.00
_cell.angle_gamma   90.00
#
_symmetry.space_group_name_H-M   'P 1'
#
loop_
_entity.id
_entity.type
_entity.pdbx_description
1 polymer ?
#
loop_
_entity_poly.entity_id
_entity_poly.type
_entity_poly.pdbx_seq_one_letter_code
_entity_poly.pdbx_strand_id
1 'polypeptide(L)'
;QDLKQALLSTIQQLNIWLEEAGVKGGSNFNFALTDGKQMVSTRYATHVDKDPETLYYSYGKDFSCYGDICRMIDRFESHASVIVSSEPLTDEDDDWVEIAPNTLLTIDKMNNIEFFPI
;
A
#
# COMPACT_ATOMS: atom_id res chain seq x y z
N GLN A 1 12.68 -4.03 14.70
CA GLN A 1 11.24 -4.03 15.01
C GLN A 1 10.45 -4.56 13.82
N ASP A 2 9.44 -5.35 14.10
CA ASP A 2 8.59 -5.95 13.07
C ASP A 2 7.43 -5.03 12.74
N LEU A 3 7.56 -4.24 11.67
CA LEU A 3 6.54 -3.29 11.24
C LEU A 3 5.26 -4.01 10.81
N LYS A 4 5.38 -5.16 10.16
CA LYS A 4 4.21 -5.94 9.72
C LYS A 4 3.36 -6.33 10.93
N GLN A 5 3.96 -6.88 11.95
CA GLN A 5 3.24 -7.29 13.15
C GLN A 5 2.67 -6.09 13.89
N ALA A 6 3.40 -4.99 13.95
CA ALA A 6 2.93 -3.76 14.57
C ALA A 6 1.67 -3.23 13.87
N LEU A 7 1.68 -3.21 12.55
CA LEU A 7 0.52 -2.74 11.79
C LEU A 7 -0.69 -3.66 11.94
N LEU A 8 -0.47 -4.97 11.86
CA LEU A 8 -1.56 -5.95 12.04
C LEU A 8 -2.19 -5.85 13.43
N SER A 9 -1.37 -5.70 14.48
CA SER A 9 -1.85 -5.53 15.84
C SER A 9 -2.65 -4.24 15.99
N THR A 10 -2.21 -3.17 15.33
CA THR A 10 -2.92 -1.88 15.34
C THR A 10 -4.29 -2.01 14.67
N ILE A 11 -4.36 -2.64 13.51
CA ILE A 11 -5.65 -2.85 12.82
C ILE A 11 -6.57 -3.70 13.68
N GLN A 12 -6.06 -4.75 14.30
CA GLN A 12 -6.85 -5.59 15.20
C GLN A 12 -7.41 -4.78 16.37
N GLN A 13 -6.59 -3.93 16.98
CA GLN A 13 -7.04 -3.09 18.09
C GLN A 13 -8.09 -2.06 17.65
N LEU A 14 -7.92 -1.48 16.47
CA LEU A 14 -8.90 -0.54 15.92
C LEU A 14 -10.24 -1.25 15.68
N ASN A 15 -10.23 -2.47 15.16
CA ASN A 15 -11.45 -3.24 14.96
C ASN A 15 -12.14 -3.56 16.28
N ILE A 16 -11.40 -3.88 17.32
CA ILE A 16 -11.95 -4.12 18.67
C ILE A 16 -12.63 -2.85 19.18
N TRP A 17 -11.98 -1.70 19.09
CA TRP A 17 -12.55 -0.44 19.54
C TRP A 17 -13.80 -0.04 18.75
N LEU A 18 -13.80 -0.24 17.44
CA LEU A 18 -14.98 0.04 16.60
C LEU A 18 -16.17 -0.83 17.00
N GLU A 19 -15.91 -2.10 17.26
CA GLU A 19 -16.95 -3.03 17.71
C GLU A 19 -17.49 -2.64 19.09
N GLU A 20 -16.62 -2.33 20.05
CA GLU A 20 -16.99 -1.89 21.39
C GLU A 20 -17.80 -0.58 21.35
N ALA A 21 -17.46 0.31 20.44
CA ALA A 21 -18.18 1.59 20.27
C ALA A 21 -19.49 1.46 19.50
N GLY A 22 -19.82 0.25 19.01
CA GLY A 22 -21.04 0.01 18.25
C GLY A 22 -21.05 0.63 16.87
N VAL A 23 -19.87 0.90 16.29
CA VAL A 23 -19.77 1.47 14.95
C VAL A 23 -20.16 0.39 13.93
N LYS A 24 -21.09 0.74 13.04
CA LYS A 24 -21.60 -0.17 12.01
C LYS A 24 -21.20 0.34 10.62
N GLY A 25 -21.26 -0.55 9.63
CA GLY A 25 -21.04 -0.19 8.24
C GLY A 25 -19.64 -0.47 7.71
N GLY A 26 -18.75 -0.92 8.54
CA GLY A 26 -17.38 -1.25 8.13
C GLY A 26 -16.46 -0.04 8.04
N SER A 27 -15.16 -0.32 8.01
CA SER A 27 -14.09 0.69 7.97
C SER A 27 -13.05 0.29 6.94
N ASN A 28 -12.36 1.29 6.39
CA ASN A 28 -11.31 1.10 5.40
C ASN A 28 -9.97 1.50 6.01
N PHE A 29 -8.99 0.59 5.95
CA PHE A 29 -7.67 0.80 6.54
C PHE A 29 -6.58 0.60 5.48
N ASN A 30 -6.39 1.62 4.64
CA ASN A 30 -5.28 1.66 3.69
C ASN A 30 -4.17 2.49 4.33
N PHE A 31 -3.27 1.80 5.02
CA PHE A 31 -2.17 2.42 5.76
C PHE A 31 -0.85 2.26 5.04
N ALA A 32 0.06 3.17 5.30
CA ALA A 32 1.47 3.03 4.96
C ALA A 32 2.30 3.40 6.19
N LEU A 33 3.21 2.52 6.57
CA LEU A 33 4.06 2.67 7.75
C LEU A 33 5.50 2.38 7.34
N THR A 34 6.41 3.29 7.69
CA THR A 34 7.83 3.11 7.39
C THR A 34 8.69 3.55 8.57
N ASP A 35 9.86 2.93 8.70
CA ASP A 35 10.90 3.34 9.64
C ASP A 35 12.10 3.99 8.92
N GLY A 36 11.95 4.28 7.62
CA GLY A 36 13.03 4.83 6.79
C GLY A 36 13.87 3.78 6.09
N LYS A 37 13.72 2.51 6.44
CA LYS A 37 14.47 1.38 5.84
C LYS A 37 13.54 0.41 5.15
N GLN A 38 12.38 0.18 5.71
CA GLN A 38 11.37 -0.72 5.18
C GLN A 38 10.01 -0.05 5.26
N MET A 39 9.04 -0.59 4.52
CA MET A 39 7.67 -0.10 4.51
C MET A 39 6.71 -1.27 4.57
N VAL A 40 5.61 -1.09 5.27
CA VAL A 40 4.44 -1.96 5.20
C VAL A 40 3.26 -1.12 4.77
N SER A 41 2.41 -1.68 3.92
CA SER A 41 1.19 -1.00 3.49
C SER A 41 0.04 -1.99 3.44
N THR A 42 -1.18 -1.50 3.65
CA THR A 42 -2.38 -2.34 3.64
C THR A 42 -3.42 -1.78 2.70
N ARG A 43 -4.09 -2.68 1.99
CA ARG A 43 -5.38 -2.46 1.35
C ARG A 43 -6.39 -3.36 2.07
N TYR A 44 -7.17 -2.79 2.99
CA TYR A 44 -8.01 -3.59 3.88
C TYR A 44 -9.27 -2.84 4.27
N ALA A 45 -10.38 -3.54 4.28
CA ALA A 45 -11.65 -3.03 4.79
C ALA A 45 -12.45 -4.14 5.45
N THR A 46 -13.31 -3.73 6.38
CA THR A 46 -14.22 -4.65 7.06
C THR A 46 -15.60 -4.69 6.40
N HIS A 47 -15.76 -4.01 5.25
CA HIS A 47 -17.00 -4.08 4.48
C HIS A 47 -17.22 -5.50 3.94
N VAL A 48 -18.47 -5.93 3.93
CA VAL A 48 -18.84 -7.26 3.41
C VAL A 48 -19.43 -7.17 2.01
N ASP A 49 -19.83 -5.99 1.55
CA ASP A 49 -20.57 -5.77 0.31
C ASP A 49 -19.82 -4.95 -0.74
N LYS A 50 -18.60 -4.51 -0.45
CA LYS A 50 -17.77 -3.79 -1.40
C LYS A 50 -16.29 -3.99 -1.09
N ASP A 51 -15.45 -3.81 -2.10
CA ASP A 51 -14.01 -3.88 -1.95
C ASP A 51 -13.45 -2.68 -1.17
N PRO A 52 -12.28 -2.84 -0.53
CA PRO A 52 -11.55 -1.70 0.03
C PRO A 52 -11.21 -0.68 -1.06
N GLU A 53 -10.99 0.57 -0.64
CA GLU A 53 -10.44 1.59 -1.52
C GLU A 53 -9.15 1.09 -2.17
N THR A 54 -8.90 1.52 -3.39
CA THR A 54 -7.79 1.01 -4.20
C THR A 54 -6.42 1.37 -3.63
N LEU A 55 -5.46 0.51 -3.94
CA LEU A 55 -4.05 0.74 -3.65
C LEU A 55 -3.24 0.15 -4.80
N TYR A 56 -2.22 0.88 -5.26
CA TYR A 56 -1.37 0.51 -6.39
C TYR A 56 0.08 0.60 -6.00
N TYR A 57 0.93 -0.13 -6.72
CA TYR A 57 2.36 0.07 -6.63
C TYR A 57 2.99 0.13 -8.01
N SER A 58 4.16 0.79 -8.07
CA SER A 58 5.04 0.79 -9.23
C SER A 58 6.43 0.38 -8.77
N TYR A 59 7.05 -0.53 -9.50
CA TYR A 59 8.34 -1.11 -9.12
C TYR A 59 9.36 -0.92 -10.20
N GLY A 60 10.55 -0.50 -9.79
CA GLY A 60 11.68 -0.39 -10.71
C GLY A 60 11.68 0.85 -11.58
N LYS A 61 10.81 1.83 -11.28
CA LYS A 61 10.70 3.08 -12.04
C LYS A 61 10.73 4.28 -11.10
N ASP A 62 11.18 5.42 -11.60
CA ASP A 62 11.15 6.69 -10.89
C ASP A 62 10.04 7.56 -11.43
N PHE A 63 9.32 8.23 -10.53
CA PHE A 63 8.31 9.20 -10.88
C PHE A 63 8.99 10.53 -11.19
N SER A 64 8.69 11.10 -12.37
CA SER A 64 9.27 12.38 -12.80
C SER A 64 8.22 13.22 -13.51
N CYS A 65 8.21 14.52 -13.19
CA CYS A 65 7.36 15.49 -13.87
C CYS A 65 8.23 16.49 -14.62
N TYR A 66 7.86 16.76 -15.86
CA TYR A 66 8.50 17.77 -16.68
C TYR A 66 7.39 18.67 -17.26
N GLY A 67 7.28 19.89 -16.74
CA GLY A 67 6.14 20.73 -17.04
C GLY A 67 4.86 20.12 -16.49
N ASP A 68 3.83 20.02 -17.33
CA ASP A 68 2.55 19.41 -16.96
C ASP A 68 2.49 17.90 -17.17
N ILE A 69 3.60 17.30 -17.65
CA ILE A 69 3.64 15.88 -17.97
C ILE A 69 4.38 15.14 -16.86
N CYS A 70 3.70 14.19 -16.23
CA CYS A 70 4.27 13.30 -15.23
C CYS A 70 4.31 11.89 -15.79
N ARG A 71 5.43 11.19 -15.59
CA ARG A 71 5.62 9.82 -16.06
C ARG A 71 6.52 9.01 -15.16
N MET A 72 6.45 7.69 -15.29
CA MET A 72 7.38 6.77 -14.69
C MET A 72 8.54 6.53 -15.66
N ILE A 73 9.76 6.61 -15.15
CA ILE A 73 10.99 6.44 -15.95
C ILE A 73 11.68 5.18 -15.45
N ASP A 74 12.13 4.33 -16.38
CA ASP A 74 12.87 3.11 -16.03
C ASP A 74 14.16 3.48 -15.30
N ARG A 75 14.43 2.74 -14.22
CA ARG A 75 15.63 2.91 -13.44
C ARG A 75 16.67 1.90 -13.87
N PHE A 76 17.82 2.39 -14.34
CA PHE A 76 18.90 1.55 -14.86
C PHE A 76 19.90 1.12 -13.78
N GLU A 77 19.79 1.66 -12.57
CA GLU A 77 20.70 1.33 -11.49
C GLU A 77 20.25 0.06 -10.76
N SER A 78 21.19 -0.54 -10.01
CA SER A 78 20.94 -1.77 -9.26
C SER A 78 19.94 -1.65 -8.13
N HIS A 79 19.50 -0.43 -7.79
CA HIS A 79 18.51 -0.16 -6.75
C HIS A 79 17.19 0.20 -7.40
N ALA A 80 16.26 -0.75 -7.43
CA ALA A 80 14.90 -0.46 -7.83
C ALA A 80 14.27 0.52 -6.86
N SER A 81 13.33 1.34 -7.34
CA SER A 81 12.48 2.14 -6.48
C SER A 81 11.08 1.54 -6.46
N VAL A 82 10.35 1.80 -5.38
CA VAL A 82 8.97 1.35 -5.22
C VAL A 82 8.13 2.54 -4.79
N ILE A 83 7.03 2.75 -5.46
CA ILE A 83 6.03 3.76 -5.09
C ILE A 83 4.74 3.04 -4.78
N VAL A 84 4.12 3.39 -3.65
CA VAL A 84 2.78 2.92 -3.28
C VAL A 84 1.87 4.13 -3.28
N SER A 85 0.72 4.03 -3.94
CA SER A 85 -0.21 5.14 -4.08
C SER A 85 -1.65 4.62 -4.09
N SER A 86 -2.58 5.44 -3.58
CA SER A 86 -4.00 5.08 -3.60
C SER A 86 -4.57 5.03 -5.03
N GLU A 87 -3.97 5.79 -5.95
CA GLU A 87 -4.36 5.84 -7.35
C GLU A 87 -3.12 5.90 -8.23
N PRO A 88 -3.19 5.45 -9.50
CA PRO A 88 -2.08 5.67 -10.43
C PRO A 88 -1.74 7.15 -10.54
N LEU A 89 -0.46 7.47 -10.49
CA LEU A 89 0.01 8.86 -10.58
C LEU A 89 0.26 9.30 -12.02
N THR A 90 0.20 8.37 -12.97
CA THR A 90 0.41 8.63 -14.40
C THR A 90 -0.64 7.86 -15.21
N ASP A 91 -0.79 8.23 -16.49
CA ASP A 91 -1.79 7.64 -17.37
C ASP A 91 -1.36 6.32 -18.04
N GLU A 92 -0.10 5.89 -17.81
CA GLU A 92 0.41 4.64 -18.38
C GLU A 92 0.01 3.46 -17.50
N ASP A 93 -0.98 2.69 -17.92
CA ASP A 93 -1.54 1.59 -17.13
C ASP A 93 -0.50 0.52 -16.80
N ASP A 94 0.47 0.28 -17.69
CA ASP A 94 1.49 -0.75 -17.49
C ASP A 94 2.48 -0.42 -16.37
N ASP A 95 2.53 0.84 -15.93
CA ASP A 95 3.44 1.26 -14.86
C ASP A 95 2.90 0.97 -13.46
N TRP A 96 1.62 0.68 -13.33
CA TRP A 96 0.94 0.55 -12.05
C TRP A 96 0.25 -0.79 -11.92
N VAL A 97 0.47 -1.44 -10.78
CA VAL A 97 -0.15 -2.73 -10.46
C VAL A 97 -1.12 -2.52 -9.30
N GLU A 98 -2.36 -2.90 -9.51
CA GLU A 98 -3.37 -2.86 -8.44
C GLU A 98 -3.10 -3.96 -7.42
N ILE A 99 -3.09 -3.58 -6.15
CA ILE A 99 -2.95 -4.53 -5.05
C ILE A 99 -4.32 -5.15 -4.79
N ALA A 100 -4.37 -6.47 -4.62
CA ALA A 100 -5.62 -7.19 -4.37
C ALA A 100 -6.27 -6.71 -3.06
N PRO A 101 -7.61 -6.77 -2.96
CA PRO A 101 -8.31 -6.46 -1.71
C PRO A 101 -7.79 -7.30 -0.54
N ASN A 102 -7.81 -6.71 0.65
CA ASN A 102 -7.46 -7.36 1.91
C ASN A 102 -6.08 -8.01 1.86
N THR A 103 -5.12 -7.19 1.48
CA THR A 103 -3.72 -7.57 1.33
C THR A 103 -2.83 -6.60 2.09
N LEU A 104 -1.84 -7.15 2.77
CA LEU A 104 -0.73 -6.40 3.32
C LEU A 104 0.48 -6.64 2.44
N LEU A 105 1.19 -5.58 2.10
CA LEU A 105 2.46 -5.71 1.39
C LEU A 105 3.60 -5.21 2.26
N THR A 106 4.76 -5.85 2.12
CA THR A 106 5.99 -5.40 2.75
C THR A 106 7.01 -5.06 1.69
N ILE A 107 7.78 -4.02 1.94
CA ILE A 107 8.89 -3.60 1.10
C ILE A 107 10.12 -3.53 2.00
N ASP A 108 11.11 -4.39 1.76
CA ASP A 108 12.32 -4.41 2.58
C ASP A 108 13.33 -3.36 2.12
N LYS A 109 14.44 -3.26 2.83
CA LYS A 109 15.50 -2.28 2.54
C LYS A 109 16.15 -2.46 1.16
N MET A 110 15.97 -3.62 0.54
CA MET A 110 16.44 -3.93 -0.80
C MET A 110 15.34 -3.76 -1.85
N ASN A 111 14.20 -3.21 -1.44
CA ASN A 111 13.01 -3.03 -2.28
C ASN A 111 12.37 -4.33 -2.77
N ASN A 112 12.58 -5.43 -2.04
CA ASN A 112 11.84 -6.66 -2.31
C ASN A 112 10.43 -6.54 -1.75
N ILE A 113 9.45 -6.92 -2.56
CA ILE A 113 8.03 -6.81 -2.22
C ILE A 113 7.48 -8.20 -1.93
N GLU A 114 6.78 -8.35 -0.82
CA GLU A 114 6.03 -9.55 -0.49
C GLU A 114 4.60 -9.20 -0.15
N PHE A 115 3.67 -10.11 -0.44
CA PHE A 115 2.24 -9.92 -0.23
C PHE A 115 1.71 -10.96 0.74
N PHE A 116 0.83 -10.51 1.64
CA PHE A 116 0.20 -11.36 2.65
C PHE A 116 -1.29 -11.09 2.69
N PRO A 117 -2.15 -12.11 2.57
CA PRO A 117 -3.58 -11.90 2.78
C PRO A 117 -3.89 -11.60 4.25
N ILE A 118 -4.84 -10.71 4.44
CA ILE A 118 -5.28 -10.32 5.80
C ILE A 118 -6.79 -10.25 5.90
#